data_904d1335004e268dff4266d3a056ac4c
#
_entry.id   904d1335004e268dff4266d3a056ac4c
#
_cell.length_a   1.000
_cell.length_b   1.000
_cell.length_c   1.000
_cell.angle_alpha   90.00
_cell.angle_beta   90.00
_cell.angle_gamma   90.00
#
_symmetry.space_group_name_H-M   'P 1'
#
loop_
_entity.id
_entity.type
_entity.pdbx_description
1 polymer ?
#
loop_
_entity_poly.entity_id
_entity_poly.type
_entity_poly.pdbx_seq_one_letter_code
_entity_poly.pdbx_strand_id
1 'polypeptide(L)'
;EASRQVFCFPIETYYRRAGFDFSRHPFAALADEYMRLYTPRSLGCPLQPDACAVLDALRAQGMRQVMLSASKRENLQQQVEHFGLRSRFDTLLGLSDIYAKSKTEVGLRWLRESGADPARIMMVGDSEHDFEVARALGVRCVLFSGGPQPREVLAATGAPVIDALAQRRSIEMTRRKRLLSRTADQEGGAKA
;
A
#
# COMPACT_ATOMS: atom_id res chain seq x y z
N GLU A 1 -18.33 -6.26 9.41
CA GLU A 1 -17.87 -7.56 8.91
C GLU A 1 -18.38 -7.83 7.50
N ALA A 2 -19.68 -7.64 7.21
CA ALA A 2 -20.25 -7.85 5.88
C ALA A 2 -19.59 -6.98 4.77
N SER A 3 -19.22 -5.74 5.05
CA SER A 3 -18.55 -4.85 4.07
C SER A 3 -17.16 -5.35 3.66
N ARG A 4 -16.43 -6.00 4.57
CA ARG A 4 -15.09 -6.56 4.27
C ARG A 4 -15.16 -7.75 3.30
N GLN A 5 -16.24 -8.52 3.33
CA GLN A 5 -16.43 -9.69 2.47
C GLN A 5 -16.72 -9.31 1.01
N VAL A 6 -17.32 -8.14 0.78
CA VAL A 6 -17.68 -7.67 -0.58
C VAL A 6 -16.68 -6.66 -1.14
N PHE A 7 -15.74 -6.16 -0.30
CA PHE A 7 -14.75 -5.18 -0.73
C PHE A 7 -13.80 -5.74 -1.79
N CYS A 8 -13.73 -5.07 -2.94
CA CYS A 8 -12.85 -5.46 -4.05
C CYS A 8 -12.54 -4.27 -4.95
N PHE A 9 -11.56 -4.46 -5.83
CA PHE A 9 -11.28 -3.55 -6.93
C PHE A 9 -11.72 -4.16 -8.27
N PRO A 10 -12.10 -3.36 -9.26
CA PRO A 10 -12.30 -1.89 -9.20
C PRO A 10 -13.45 -1.50 -8.25
N ILE A 11 -13.40 -0.28 -7.73
CA ILE A 11 -14.41 0.23 -6.77
C ILE A 11 -15.84 0.16 -7.32
N GLU A 12 -16.06 0.32 -8.62
CA GLU A 12 -17.38 0.12 -9.23
C GLU A 12 -17.94 -1.29 -8.98
N THR A 13 -17.08 -2.32 -9.03
CA THR A 13 -17.49 -3.70 -8.74
C THR A 13 -17.88 -3.86 -7.27
N TYR A 14 -17.13 -3.22 -6.35
CA TYR A 14 -17.51 -3.19 -4.95
C TYR A 14 -18.89 -2.58 -4.73
N TYR A 15 -19.20 -1.41 -5.34
CA TYR A 15 -20.52 -0.78 -5.22
C TYR A 15 -21.64 -1.69 -5.76
N ARG A 16 -21.42 -2.36 -6.90
CA ARG A 16 -22.40 -3.34 -7.45
C ARG A 16 -22.63 -4.50 -6.50
N ARG A 17 -21.56 -5.06 -5.90
CA ARG A 17 -21.66 -6.14 -4.90
C ARG A 17 -22.34 -5.68 -3.62
N ALA A 18 -22.21 -4.42 -3.27
CA ALA A 18 -22.89 -3.79 -2.14
C ALA A 18 -24.37 -3.47 -2.44
N GLY A 19 -24.87 -3.76 -3.64
CA GLY A 19 -26.29 -3.62 -4.02
C GLY A 19 -26.64 -2.28 -4.68
N PHE A 20 -25.67 -1.47 -5.07
CA PHE A 20 -25.97 -0.22 -5.77
C PHE A 20 -26.31 -0.45 -7.24
N ASP A 21 -27.42 0.15 -7.69
CA ASP A 21 -27.88 0.14 -9.07
C ASP A 21 -27.51 1.45 -9.78
N PHE A 22 -26.53 1.39 -10.68
CA PHE A 22 -26.03 2.57 -11.38
C PHE A 22 -27.00 3.11 -12.46
N SER A 23 -28.06 2.37 -12.78
CA SER A 23 -29.13 2.90 -13.62
C SER A 23 -29.99 3.93 -12.89
N ARG A 24 -30.08 3.81 -11.57
CA ARG A 24 -30.82 4.71 -10.67
C ARG A 24 -29.91 5.79 -10.08
N HIS A 25 -28.69 5.41 -9.75
CA HIS A 25 -27.70 6.28 -9.08
C HIS A 25 -26.38 6.18 -9.84
N PRO A 26 -26.05 7.14 -10.71
CA PRO A 26 -24.80 7.13 -11.46
C PRO A 26 -23.59 7.00 -10.52
N PHE A 27 -22.62 6.16 -10.88
CA PHE A 27 -21.44 5.89 -10.07
C PHE A 27 -20.70 7.17 -9.63
N ALA A 28 -20.58 8.15 -10.54
CA ALA A 28 -19.93 9.42 -10.24
C ALA A 28 -20.62 10.16 -9.06
N ALA A 29 -21.96 10.20 -9.06
CA ALA A 29 -22.71 10.85 -7.98
C ALA A 29 -22.52 10.14 -6.63
N LEU A 30 -22.51 8.80 -6.64
CA LEU A 30 -22.25 8.00 -5.44
C LEU A 30 -20.81 8.18 -4.94
N ALA A 31 -19.84 8.25 -5.84
CA ALA A 31 -18.45 8.49 -5.51
C ALA A 31 -18.25 9.88 -4.89
N ASP A 32 -18.90 10.92 -5.45
CA ASP A 32 -18.84 12.27 -4.90
C ASP A 32 -19.49 12.35 -3.52
N GLU A 33 -20.65 11.72 -3.32
CA GLU A 33 -21.30 11.65 -2.02
C GLU A 33 -20.44 10.92 -1.00
N TYR A 34 -19.86 9.78 -1.38
CA TYR A 34 -18.92 9.05 -0.52
C TYR A 34 -17.75 9.94 -0.10
N MET A 35 -17.11 10.63 -1.03
CA MET A 35 -15.96 11.49 -0.73
C MET A 35 -16.35 12.67 0.17
N ARG A 36 -17.53 13.25 -0.02
CA ARG A 36 -18.07 14.31 0.85
C ARG A 36 -18.22 13.84 2.30
N LEU A 37 -18.64 12.59 2.49
CA LEU A 37 -18.81 11.98 3.83
C LEU A 37 -17.48 11.47 4.40
N TYR A 38 -16.64 10.88 3.57
CA TYR A 38 -15.38 10.25 3.95
C TYR A 38 -14.33 11.28 4.38
N THR A 39 -14.13 12.33 3.59
CA THR A 39 -13.03 13.29 3.79
C THR A 39 -13.01 13.86 5.22
N PRO A 40 -14.09 14.44 5.76
CA PRO A 40 -14.07 14.96 7.13
C PRO A 40 -13.96 13.85 8.19
N ARG A 41 -14.55 12.68 7.95
CA ARG A 41 -14.51 11.56 8.90
C ARG A 41 -13.15 10.89 8.96
N SER A 42 -12.42 10.86 7.86
CA SER A 42 -11.10 10.24 7.79
C SER A 42 -10.08 10.90 8.72
N LEU A 43 -10.25 12.18 9.02
CA LEU A 43 -9.40 12.91 9.97
C LEU A 43 -9.70 12.57 11.43
N GLY A 44 -10.87 12.00 11.73
CA GLY A 44 -11.24 11.54 13.08
C GLY A 44 -10.89 10.07 13.34
N CYS A 45 -10.37 9.33 12.37
CA CYS A 45 -10.00 7.93 12.55
C CYS A 45 -8.67 7.82 13.31
N PRO A 46 -8.53 6.86 14.25
CA PRO A 46 -7.23 6.60 14.88
C PRO A 46 -6.26 6.00 13.86
N LEU A 47 -4.97 6.26 14.05
CA LEU A 47 -3.92 5.52 13.34
C LEU A 47 -3.95 4.05 13.74
N GLN A 48 -3.50 3.18 12.84
CA GLN A 48 -3.27 1.79 13.18
C GLN A 48 -2.29 1.68 14.36
N PRO A 49 -2.53 0.74 15.30
CA PRO A 49 -1.62 0.52 16.41
C PRO A 49 -0.18 0.34 15.93
N ASP A 50 0.76 0.89 16.69
CA ASP A 50 2.20 0.84 16.43
C ASP A 50 2.69 1.52 15.13
N ALA A 51 1.81 2.15 14.33
CA ALA A 51 2.21 2.73 13.05
C ALA A 51 3.38 3.71 13.20
N CYS A 52 3.30 4.68 14.12
CA CYS A 52 4.38 5.63 14.36
C CYS A 52 5.66 4.95 14.84
N ALA A 53 5.55 4.02 15.80
CA ALA A 53 6.70 3.33 16.37
C ALA A 53 7.43 2.47 15.31
N VAL A 54 6.67 1.84 14.41
CA VAL A 54 7.25 1.06 13.29
C VAL A 54 7.96 1.97 12.29
N LEU A 55 7.32 3.06 11.88
CA LEU A 55 7.92 4.03 10.95
C LEU A 55 9.22 4.63 11.53
N ASP A 56 9.20 5.03 12.81
CA ASP A 56 10.38 5.59 13.48
C ASP A 56 11.51 4.57 13.59
N ALA A 57 11.19 3.32 13.89
CA ALA A 57 12.18 2.25 13.98
C ALA A 57 12.78 1.86 12.61
N LEU A 58 12.01 1.91 11.52
CA LEU A 58 12.52 1.68 10.16
C LEU A 58 13.44 2.84 9.73
N ARG A 59 13.06 4.07 10.07
CA ARG A 59 13.89 5.25 9.83
C ARG A 59 15.23 5.20 10.59
N ALA A 60 15.21 4.80 11.84
CA ALA A 60 16.42 4.60 12.64
C ALA A 60 17.38 3.56 12.06
N GLN A 61 16.88 2.62 11.26
CA GLN A 61 17.68 1.65 10.50
C GLN A 61 18.15 2.20 9.13
N GLY A 62 17.95 3.48 8.84
CA GLY A 62 18.34 4.12 7.58
C GLY A 62 17.41 3.75 6.40
N MET A 63 16.21 3.26 6.66
CA MET A 63 15.26 2.96 5.59
C MET A 63 14.54 4.24 5.15
N ARG A 64 14.56 4.50 3.85
CA ARG A 64 13.72 5.53 3.24
C ARG A 64 12.27 5.03 3.18
N GLN A 65 11.34 5.94 3.43
CA GLN A 65 9.92 5.63 3.51
C GLN A 65 9.13 6.44 2.49
N VAL A 66 8.36 5.74 1.67
CA VAL A 66 7.53 6.31 0.61
C VAL A 66 6.09 5.88 0.83
N MET A 67 5.18 6.82 0.85
CA MET A 67 3.74 6.54 0.89
C MET A 67 3.18 6.58 -0.52
N LEU A 68 2.59 5.49 -0.97
CA LEU A 68 1.92 5.36 -2.26
C LEU A 68 0.43 5.10 -2.04
N SER A 69 -0.42 6.04 -2.46
CA SER A 69 -1.87 6.00 -2.21
C SER A 69 -2.67 6.25 -3.49
N ALA A 70 -3.84 5.62 -3.59
CA ALA A 70 -4.86 5.94 -4.60
C ALA A 70 -5.67 7.21 -4.27
N SER A 71 -5.43 7.83 -3.13
CA SER A 71 -6.05 9.10 -2.76
C SER A 71 -5.51 10.25 -3.62
N LYS A 72 -6.34 11.28 -3.83
CA LYS A 72 -5.85 12.55 -4.39
C LYS A 72 -4.72 13.09 -3.53
N ARG A 73 -3.70 13.65 -4.17
CA ARG A 73 -2.47 14.14 -3.52
C ARG A 73 -2.76 15.14 -2.39
N GLU A 74 -3.69 16.05 -2.63
CA GLU A 74 -4.08 17.06 -1.64
C GLU A 74 -4.68 16.42 -0.39
N ASN A 75 -5.59 15.44 -0.57
CA ASN A 75 -6.19 14.72 0.54
C ASN A 75 -5.14 13.90 1.32
N LEU A 76 -4.22 13.25 0.60
CA LEU A 76 -3.11 12.51 1.22
C LEU A 76 -2.22 13.43 2.05
N GLN A 77 -1.84 14.60 1.52
CA GLN A 77 -1.04 15.59 2.23
C GLN A 77 -1.76 16.08 3.49
N GLN A 78 -3.03 16.46 3.37
CA GLN A 78 -3.85 16.90 4.50
C GLN A 78 -3.91 15.84 5.61
N GLN A 79 -4.14 14.57 5.27
CA GLN A 79 -4.18 13.49 6.24
C GLN A 79 -2.81 13.27 6.91
N VAL A 80 -1.74 13.23 6.13
CA VAL A 80 -0.37 13.04 6.64
C VAL A 80 0.04 14.17 7.58
N GLU A 81 -0.33 15.41 7.29
CA GLU A 81 -0.09 16.57 8.16
C GLU A 81 -0.95 16.52 9.42
N HIS A 82 -2.25 16.23 9.28
CA HIS A 82 -3.18 16.13 10.40
C HIS A 82 -2.73 15.11 11.45
N PHE A 83 -2.23 13.96 11.01
CA PHE A 83 -1.73 12.90 11.89
C PHE A 83 -0.27 13.07 12.32
N GLY A 84 0.39 14.17 11.98
CA GLY A 84 1.79 14.42 12.33
C GLY A 84 2.79 13.42 11.72
N LEU A 85 2.46 12.85 10.56
CA LEU A 85 3.26 11.82 9.91
C LEU A 85 4.26 12.38 8.88
N ARG A 86 4.21 13.68 8.57
CA ARG A 86 4.98 14.28 7.45
C ARG A 86 6.49 14.02 7.57
N SER A 87 7.04 14.13 8.75
CA SER A 87 8.48 13.91 9.00
C SER A 87 8.93 12.44 8.85
N ARG A 88 7.99 11.50 8.85
CA ARG A 88 8.26 10.06 8.72
C ARG A 88 8.35 9.58 7.28
N PHE A 89 7.89 10.38 6.30
CA PHE A 89 7.93 10.01 4.90
C PHE A 89 8.83 10.91 4.08
N ASP A 90 9.73 10.31 3.32
CA ASP A 90 10.62 11.02 2.39
C ASP A 90 9.85 11.49 1.16
N THR A 91 8.84 10.71 0.74
CA THR A 91 8.03 11.01 -0.45
C THR A 91 6.57 10.61 -0.23
N LEU A 92 5.64 11.47 -0.67
CA LEU A 92 4.21 11.19 -0.71
C LEU A 92 3.77 11.12 -2.19
N LEU A 93 3.22 9.98 -2.56
CA LEU A 93 2.76 9.67 -3.91
C LEU A 93 1.26 9.43 -3.89
N GLY A 94 0.49 10.44 -4.29
CA GLY A 94 -0.95 10.41 -4.47
C GLY A 94 -1.32 10.60 -5.93
N LEU A 95 -2.58 10.35 -6.29
CA LEU A 95 -3.11 10.66 -7.62
C LEU A 95 -3.26 12.19 -7.75
N SER A 96 -2.48 12.83 -8.58
CA SER A 96 -2.44 14.29 -8.66
C SER A 96 -2.78 14.87 -10.01
N ASP A 97 -2.84 14.07 -11.12
CA ASP A 97 -3.02 14.60 -12.48
C ASP A 97 -3.89 13.70 -13.35
N ILE A 98 -4.34 14.30 -14.46
CA ILE A 98 -5.14 13.65 -15.50
C ILE A 98 -4.40 12.51 -16.21
N TYR A 99 -3.09 12.35 -15.97
CA TYR A 99 -2.24 11.36 -16.64
C TYR A 99 -2.00 10.12 -15.77
N ALA A 100 -2.01 10.23 -14.44
CA ALA A 100 -1.85 9.11 -13.53
C ALA A 100 -3.21 8.50 -13.17
N LYS A 101 -3.69 7.58 -14.00
CA LYS A 101 -4.99 6.93 -13.81
C LYS A 101 -5.00 5.89 -12.69
N SER A 102 -3.81 5.45 -12.22
CA SER A 102 -3.72 4.39 -11.23
C SER A 102 -2.52 4.56 -10.30
N LYS A 103 -2.64 3.96 -9.11
CA LYS A 103 -1.56 3.81 -8.13
C LYS A 103 -0.31 3.17 -8.76
N THR A 104 -0.50 2.21 -9.67
CA THR A 104 0.60 1.54 -10.40
C THR A 104 1.38 2.52 -11.27
N GLU A 105 0.71 3.38 -12.03
CA GLU A 105 1.38 4.36 -12.90
C GLU A 105 2.20 5.37 -12.11
N VAL A 106 1.64 5.84 -10.96
CA VAL A 106 2.36 6.73 -10.05
C VAL A 106 3.63 6.05 -9.51
N GLY A 107 3.52 4.81 -9.08
CA GLY A 107 4.64 4.03 -8.58
C GLY A 107 5.72 3.77 -9.62
N LEU A 108 5.34 3.38 -10.84
CA LEU A 108 6.27 3.15 -11.96
C LEU A 108 7.01 4.44 -12.37
N ARG A 109 6.30 5.56 -12.41
CA ARG A 109 6.91 6.86 -12.68
C ARG A 109 7.95 7.19 -11.61
N TRP A 110 7.58 7.08 -10.34
CA TRP A 110 8.51 7.33 -9.24
C TRP A 110 9.74 6.43 -9.28
N LEU A 111 9.60 5.14 -9.60
CA LEU A 111 10.74 4.23 -9.75
C LEU A 111 11.73 4.71 -10.83
N ARG A 112 11.21 5.11 -11.99
CA ARG A 112 12.04 5.64 -13.09
C ARG A 112 12.76 6.93 -12.69
N GLU A 113 12.05 7.86 -12.06
CA GLU A 113 12.58 9.17 -11.69
C GLU A 113 13.57 9.11 -10.51
N SER A 114 13.34 8.23 -9.56
CA SER A 114 14.18 8.09 -8.37
C SER A 114 15.43 7.24 -8.59
N GLY A 115 15.45 6.42 -9.64
CA GLY A 115 16.50 5.42 -9.86
C GLY A 115 16.58 4.35 -8.77
N ALA A 116 15.52 4.19 -7.95
CA ALA A 116 15.51 3.22 -6.87
C ALA A 116 15.47 1.79 -7.41
N ASP A 117 16.32 0.90 -6.87
CA ASP A 117 16.35 -0.51 -7.22
C ASP A 117 15.10 -1.25 -6.67
N PRO A 118 14.19 -1.77 -7.53
CA PRO A 118 13.01 -2.49 -7.09
C PRO A 118 13.31 -3.68 -6.17
N ALA A 119 14.45 -4.35 -6.36
CA ALA A 119 14.84 -5.49 -5.52
C ALA A 119 15.13 -5.10 -4.06
N ARG A 120 15.38 -3.82 -3.81
CA ARG A 120 15.62 -3.26 -2.46
C ARG A 120 14.38 -2.64 -1.83
N ILE A 121 13.25 -2.63 -2.55
CA ILE A 121 11.99 -2.05 -2.09
C ILE A 121 11.08 -3.15 -1.54
N MET A 122 10.37 -2.82 -0.48
CA MET A 122 9.27 -3.61 0.06
C MET A 122 8.04 -2.74 0.16
N MET A 123 6.95 -3.19 -0.42
CA MET A 123 5.63 -2.61 -0.25
C MET A 123 4.90 -3.28 0.89
N VAL A 124 4.30 -2.49 1.76
CA VAL A 124 3.32 -2.96 2.76
C VAL A 124 1.97 -2.42 2.34
N GLY A 125 1.02 -3.32 2.11
CA GLY A 125 -0.34 -2.99 1.68
C GLY A 125 -1.38 -3.77 2.47
N ASP A 126 -2.65 -3.54 2.21
CA ASP A 126 -3.76 -4.16 2.94
C ASP A 126 -4.85 -4.73 2.02
N SER A 127 -4.53 -4.88 0.74
CA SER A 127 -5.45 -5.39 -0.29
C SER A 127 -4.74 -6.23 -1.36
N GLU A 128 -5.50 -7.07 -2.06
CA GLU A 128 -5.04 -7.77 -3.27
C GLU A 128 -4.52 -6.78 -4.32
N HIS A 129 -5.16 -5.63 -4.43
CA HIS A 129 -4.72 -4.57 -5.35
C HIS A 129 -3.31 -4.05 -5.01
N ASP A 130 -2.94 -3.96 -3.72
CA ASP A 130 -1.57 -3.61 -3.33
C ASP A 130 -0.57 -4.68 -3.76
N PHE A 131 -0.95 -5.95 -3.68
CA PHE A 131 -0.12 -7.03 -4.20
C PHE A 131 0.07 -6.95 -5.72
N GLU A 132 -1.01 -6.67 -6.48
CA GLU A 132 -0.94 -6.46 -7.93
C GLU A 132 -0.02 -5.29 -8.28
N VAL A 133 -0.15 -4.15 -7.56
CA VAL A 133 0.73 -2.99 -7.70
C VAL A 133 2.18 -3.38 -7.43
N ALA A 134 2.46 -4.07 -6.32
CA ALA A 134 3.82 -4.51 -5.98
C ALA A 134 4.42 -5.42 -7.07
N ARG A 135 3.63 -6.34 -7.62
CA ARG A 135 4.04 -7.18 -8.76
C ARG A 135 4.37 -6.36 -10.00
N ALA A 136 3.51 -5.41 -10.35
CA ALA A 136 3.72 -4.54 -11.52
C ALA A 136 4.97 -3.65 -11.35
N LEU A 137 5.28 -3.23 -10.14
CA LEU A 137 6.49 -2.47 -9.78
C LEU A 137 7.75 -3.36 -9.70
N GLY A 138 7.62 -4.68 -9.69
CA GLY A 138 8.74 -5.60 -9.47
C GLY A 138 9.31 -5.55 -8.06
N VAL A 139 8.54 -5.10 -7.07
CA VAL A 139 8.96 -4.97 -5.67
C VAL A 139 8.40 -6.12 -4.82
N ARG A 140 9.01 -6.33 -3.64
CA ARG A 140 8.48 -7.28 -2.67
C ARG A 140 7.22 -6.74 -2.03
N CYS A 141 6.32 -7.64 -1.59
CA CYS A 141 5.09 -7.28 -0.92
C CYS A 141 4.93 -8.05 0.39
N VAL A 142 4.41 -7.36 1.39
CA VAL A 142 3.85 -7.91 2.64
C VAL A 142 2.46 -7.32 2.79
N LEU A 143 1.46 -8.14 3.12
CA LEU A 143 0.09 -7.67 3.30
C LEU A 143 -0.27 -7.62 4.78
N PHE A 144 -1.02 -6.59 5.17
CA PHE A 144 -1.49 -6.33 6.52
C PHE A 144 -2.99 -6.59 6.62
N SER A 145 -3.41 -7.50 7.50
CA SER A 145 -4.80 -7.93 7.64
C SER A 145 -5.71 -6.96 8.41
N GLY A 146 -5.16 -5.87 8.95
CA GLY A 146 -5.93 -4.84 9.63
C GLY A 146 -6.65 -3.86 8.71
N GLY A 147 -6.56 -4.05 7.39
CA GLY A 147 -7.21 -3.23 6.36
C GLY A 147 -8.61 -3.70 5.98
N PRO A 148 -9.10 -3.31 4.79
CA PRO A 148 -10.47 -3.55 4.35
C PRO A 148 -10.75 -5.00 3.93
N GLN A 149 -9.73 -5.80 3.58
CA GLN A 149 -9.92 -7.17 3.13
C GLN A 149 -9.65 -8.20 4.23
N PRO A 150 -10.38 -9.34 4.25
CA PRO A 150 -10.13 -10.44 5.17
C PRO A 150 -8.75 -11.07 4.96
N ARG A 151 -8.19 -11.64 6.04
CA ARG A 151 -6.88 -12.31 6.00
C ARG A 151 -6.81 -13.43 4.96
N GLU A 152 -7.88 -14.20 4.81
CA GLU A 152 -7.96 -15.33 3.89
C GLU A 152 -7.81 -14.88 2.43
N VAL A 153 -8.43 -13.77 2.08
CA VAL A 153 -8.31 -13.14 0.76
C VAL A 153 -6.86 -12.71 0.51
N LEU A 154 -6.24 -12.04 1.49
CA LEU A 154 -4.85 -11.61 1.38
C LEU A 154 -3.89 -12.81 1.27
N ALA A 155 -4.12 -13.87 2.04
CA ALA A 155 -3.30 -15.08 2.01
C ALA A 155 -3.36 -15.82 0.67
N ALA A 156 -4.51 -15.77 -0.01
CA ALA A 156 -4.69 -16.38 -1.33
C ALA A 156 -3.79 -15.76 -2.42
N THR A 157 -3.27 -14.53 -2.22
CA THR A 157 -2.30 -13.92 -3.13
C THR A 157 -0.92 -14.60 -3.13
N GLY A 158 -0.61 -15.38 -2.09
CA GLY A 158 0.72 -15.98 -1.84
C GLY A 158 1.73 -15.02 -1.21
N ALA A 159 1.38 -13.76 -0.96
CA ALA A 159 2.23 -12.83 -0.22
C ALA A 159 2.24 -13.17 1.28
N PRO A 160 3.35 -12.89 2.01
CA PRO A 160 3.34 -12.93 3.46
C PRO A 160 2.26 -11.99 4.03
N VAL A 161 1.49 -12.47 5.01
CA VAL A 161 0.45 -11.68 5.69
C VAL A 161 0.82 -11.49 7.15
N ILE A 162 0.78 -10.25 7.63
CA ILE A 162 0.98 -9.86 9.03
C ILE A 162 -0.33 -9.34 9.62
N ASP A 163 -0.55 -9.57 10.92
CA ASP A 163 -1.76 -9.15 11.63
C ASP A 163 -1.53 -7.91 12.51
N ALA A 164 -0.27 -7.56 12.74
CA ALA A 164 0.13 -6.35 13.44
C ALA A 164 1.34 -5.71 12.76
N LEU A 165 1.37 -4.38 12.65
CA LEU A 165 2.50 -3.65 12.06
C LEU A 165 3.80 -3.90 12.83
N ALA A 166 3.73 -4.14 14.15
CA ALA A 166 4.87 -4.46 14.99
C ALA A 166 5.52 -5.83 14.69
N GLN A 167 4.90 -6.70 13.89
CA GLN A 167 5.50 -7.96 13.46
C GLN A 167 6.69 -7.75 12.49
N ARG A 168 7.59 -6.84 12.84
CA ARG A 168 8.77 -6.41 12.07
C ARG A 168 9.68 -7.56 11.63
N ARG A 169 9.77 -8.63 12.43
CA ARG A 169 10.62 -9.80 12.11
C ARG A 169 10.27 -10.42 10.77
N SER A 170 9.00 -10.42 10.38
CA SER A 170 8.57 -10.92 9.07
C SER A 170 9.05 -10.03 7.92
N ILE A 171 9.12 -8.71 8.15
CA ILE A 171 9.62 -7.74 7.17
C ILE A 171 11.16 -7.86 7.03
N GLU A 172 11.88 -8.01 8.14
CA GLU A 172 13.35 -8.14 8.15
C GLU A 172 13.84 -9.50 7.65
N MET A 173 13.17 -10.60 7.99
CA MET A 173 13.53 -11.95 7.52
C MET A 173 13.43 -12.11 6.01
N THR A 174 12.47 -11.44 5.38
CA THR A 174 12.35 -11.44 3.92
C THR A 174 13.53 -10.71 3.26
N ARG A 175 14.16 -9.74 3.95
CA ARG A 175 15.37 -9.04 3.50
C ARG A 175 16.63 -9.91 3.62
N ARG A 176 16.80 -10.63 4.74
CA ARG A 176 17.99 -11.47 5.01
C ARG A 176 18.09 -12.69 4.09
N LYS A 177 16.98 -13.39 3.84
CA LYS A 177 17.00 -14.59 2.99
C LYS A 177 17.48 -14.32 1.55
N ARG A 178 17.16 -13.17 0.95
CA ARG A 178 17.62 -12.83 -0.41
C ARG A 178 19.03 -12.25 -0.48
N LEU A 179 19.53 -11.64 0.58
CA LEU A 179 20.95 -11.25 0.62
C LEU A 179 21.85 -12.47 0.66
N LEU A 180 21.48 -13.49 1.44
CA LEU A 180 22.23 -14.74 1.56
C LEU A 180 22.16 -15.60 0.29
N SER A 181 21.03 -15.61 -0.45
CA SER A 181 20.95 -16.33 -1.72
C SER A 181 21.78 -15.67 -2.83
N ARG A 182 21.87 -14.34 -2.87
CA ARG A 182 22.69 -13.63 -3.89
C ARG A 182 24.20 -13.74 -3.66
N THR A 183 24.65 -13.84 -2.41
CA THR A 183 26.07 -14.09 -2.11
C THR A 183 26.44 -15.52 -2.47
N ALA A 184 25.56 -16.49 -2.27
CA ALA A 184 25.79 -17.88 -2.66
C ALA A 184 25.87 -18.07 -4.20
N ASP A 185 25.05 -17.34 -4.97
CA ASP A 185 25.06 -17.39 -6.44
C ASP A 185 26.30 -16.68 -7.05
N GLN A 186 26.88 -15.70 -6.35
CA GLN A 186 28.10 -15.01 -6.80
C GLN A 186 29.37 -15.83 -6.47
N GLU A 187 29.39 -16.59 -5.40
CA GLU A 187 30.54 -17.46 -5.06
C GLU A 187 30.57 -18.77 -5.85
N GLY A 188 29.39 -19.23 -6.35
CA GLY A 188 29.30 -20.42 -7.19
C GLY A 188 29.75 -20.23 -8.66
N GLY A 189 29.75 -18.98 -9.15
CA GLY A 189 30.13 -18.64 -10.53
C GLY A 189 31.63 -18.39 -10.76
N ALA A 190 32.46 -18.42 -9.74
CA ALA A 190 33.91 -18.15 -9.84
C ALA A 190 34.78 -19.41 -9.88
N LYS A 191 34.18 -20.59 -10.00
CA LYS A 191 34.87 -21.87 -10.14
C LYS A 191 34.32 -22.67 -11.34
N ALA A 192 34.56 -22.20 -12.52
CA ALA A 192 34.49 -22.98 -13.76
C ALA A 192 35.48 -22.42 -14.79
#